data_7abd9f35a1e47cb4f09334ff237355bc
#
_entry.id   7abd9f35a1e47cb4f09334ff237355bc
#
_cell.length_a   1.000
_cell.length_b   1.000
_cell.length_c   1.000
_cell.angle_alpha   90.00
_cell.angle_beta   90.00
_cell.angle_gamma   90.00
#
_symmetry.space_group_name_H-M   'P 1'
#
loop_
_entity.id
_entity.type
_entity.pdbx_description
1 polymer ?
#
loop_
_entity_poly.entity_id
_entity_poly.type
_entity_poly.pdbx_seq_one_letter_code
_entity_poly.pdbx_strand_id
1 'polypeptide(L)'
;RAGASTLAELNFTETPYLAIPLPTAKDNHQFENAYFYNKLGINWLLNQKEIDEKILLDKLINIIDNKEEYLAKKKNMKDFNYENTWNNINQKIISVINEN
;
A
#
# COMPACT_ATOMS: atom_id res chain seq x y z
N ARG A 1 -2.31 -11.62 -0.10
CA ARG A 1 -3.09 -11.20 -1.28
C ARG A 1 -3.20 -9.68 -1.32
N ALA A 2 -3.24 -9.13 -2.53
CA ALA A 2 -3.26 -7.68 -2.72
C ALA A 2 -4.67 -7.15 -3.07
N GLY A 3 -5.70 -7.62 -2.37
CA GLY A 3 -7.06 -7.13 -2.55
C GLY A 3 -7.22 -5.70 -2.01
N ALA A 4 -8.10 -4.91 -2.62
CA ALA A 4 -8.28 -3.50 -2.29
C ALA A 4 -8.63 -3.26 -0.81
N SER A 5 -9.54 -4.07 -0.25
CA SER A 5 -9.93 -3.92 1.17
C SER A 5 -8.78 -4.23 2.12
N THR A 6 -8.00 -5.27 1.83
CA THR A 6 -6.85 -5.66 2.66
C THR A 6 -5.77 -4.56 2.64
N LEU A 7 -5.49 -4.01 1.45
CA LEU A 7 -4.51 -2.93 1.33
C LEU A 7 -4.97 -1.67 2.05
N ALA A 8 -6.26 -1.35 1.98
CA ALA A 8 -6.82 -0.20 2.69
C ALA A 8 -6.70 -0.37 4.21
N GLU A 9 -6.96 -1.57 4.73
CA GLU A 9 -6.80 -1.87 6.16
C GLU A 9 -5.35 -1.72 6.60
N LEU A 10 -4.41 -2.25 5.82
CA LEU A 10 -2.98 -2.14 6.14
C LEU A 10 -2.52 -0.69 6.13
N ASN A 11 -2.97 0.10 5.18
CA ASN A 11 -2.66 1.52 5.14
C ASN A 11 -3.22 2.26 6.35
N PHE A 12 -4.44 1.92 6.75
CA PHE A 12 -5.08 2.54 7.91
C PHE A 12 -4.29 2.29 9.19
N THR A 13 -3.73 1.09 9.34
CA THR A 13 -2.92 0.73 10.51
C THR A 13 -1.47 1.25 10.43
N GLU A 14 -1.10 1.90 9.34
CA GLU A 14 0.24 2.43 9.10
C GLU A 14 1.33 1.36 9.18
N THR A 15 1.03 0.16 8.67
CA THR A 15 1.95 -0.96 8.67
C THR A 15 2.47 -1.22 7.25
N PRO A 16 3.74 -0.92 6.94
CA PRO A 16 4.31 -1.29 5.65
C PRO A 16 4.24 -2.79 5.41
N TYR A 17 4.05 -3.19 4.18
CA TYR A 17 3.78 -4.58 3.83
C TYR A 17 4.46 -4.98 2.52
N LEU A 18 4.67 -6.28 2.37
CA LEU A 18 5.14 -6.87 1.13
C LEU A 18 3.90 -7.38 0.34
N ALA A 19 3.68 -6.80 -0.83
CA ALA A 19 2.57 -7.19 -1.69
C ALA A 19 3.04 -8.17 -2.76
N ILE A 20 2.32 -9.28 -2.89
CA ILE A 20 2.59 -10.31 -3.89
C ILE A 20 1.28 -10.56 -4.66
N PRO A 21 1.00 -9.76 -5.71
CA PRO A 21 -0.25 -9.92 -6.46
C PRO A 21 -0.30 -11.24 -7.20
N LEU A 22 -1.48 -11.86 -7.22
CA LEU A 22 -1.70 -13.09 -7.98
C LEU A 22 -1.70 -12.81 -9.48
N PRO A 23 -1.00 -13.62 -10.30
CA PRO A 23 -0.87 -13.37 -11.73
C PRO A 23 -2.02 -13.96 -12.54
N THR A 24 -3.27 -13.77 -12.14
CA THR A 24 -4.42 -14.24 -12.90
C THR A 24 -5.05 -13.10 -13.66
N ALA A 25 -5.65 -13.41 -14.81
CA ALA A 25 -6.27 -12.40 -15.66
C ALA A 25 -7.41 -11.65 -14.96
N LYS A 26 -8.11 -12.33 -14.05
CA LYS A 26 -9.20 -11.73 -13.28
C LYS A 26 -8.70 -10.83 -12.15
N ASP A 27 -7.42 -10.97 -11.77
CA ASP A 27 -6.84 -10.30 -10.61
C ASP A 27 -5.81 -9.23 -10.99
N ASN A 28 -5.86 -8.70 -12.21
CA ASN A 28 -5.02 -7.57 -12.61
C ASN A 28 -5.20 -6.38 -11.65
N HIS A 29 -6.40 -6.26 -11.07
CA HIS A 29 -6.67 -5.21 -10.10
C HIS A 29 -5.81 -5.33 -8.85
N GLN A 30 -5.43 -6.55 -8.46
CA GLN A 30 -4.51 -6.74 -7.32
C GLN A 30 -3.15 -6.11 -7.59
N PHE A 31 -2.62 -6.34 -8.80
CA PHE A 31 -1.35 -5.73 -9.19
C PHE A 31 -1.47 -4.21 -9.26
N GLU A 32 -2.51 -3.71 -9.91
CA GLU A 32 -2.73 -2.27 -10.05
C GLU A 32 -2.89 -1.57 -8.70
N ASN A 33 -3.63 -2.17 -7.78
CA ASN A 33 -3.80 -1.65 -6.43
C ASN A 33 -2.46 -1.62 -5.68
N ALA A 34 -1.72 -2.72 -5.71
CA ALA A 34 -0.42 -2.79 -5.04
C ALA A 34 0.59 -1.82 -5.67
N TYR A 35 0.57 -1.68 -6.98
CA TYR A 35 1.44 -0.75 -7.71
C TYR A 35 1.14 0.70 -7.35
N PHE A 36 -0.14 1.05 -7.21
CA PHE A 36 -0.53 2.39 -6.80
C PHE A 36 0.14 2.78 -5.47
N TYR A 37 0.05 1.91 -4.46
CA TYR A 37 0.70 2.17 -3.17
C TYR A 37 2.22 2.07 -3.25
N ASN A 38 2.75 1.25 -4.15
CA ASN A 38 4.19 1.15 -4.37
C ASN A 38 4.78 2.45 -4.89
N LYS A 39 4.09 3.13 -5.81
CA LYS A 39 4.52 4.43 -6.33
C LYS A 39 4.54 5.51 -5.24
N LEU A 40 3.73 5.37 -4.21
CA LEU A 40 3.72 6.27 -3.06
C LEU A 40 4.82 5.95 -2.05
N GLY A 41 5.58 4.88 -2.27
CA GLY A 41 6.65 4.47 -1.38
C GLY A 41 6.15 3.83 -0.09
N ILE A 42 5.02 3.13 -0.14
CA ILE A 42 4.34 2.58 1.05
C ILE A 42 4.64 1.09 1.25
N ASN A 43 4.86 0.35 0.17
CA ASN A 43 5.03 -1.10 0.26
C ASN A 43 6.25 -1.57 -0.52
N TRP A 44 6.53 -2.87 -0.38
CA TRP A 44 7.43 -3.61 -1.28
C TRP A 44 6.55 -4.46 -2.18
N LEU A 45 6.93 -4.58 -3.45
CA LEU A 45 6.13 -5.27 -4.45
C LEU A 45 6.97 -6.37 -5.11
N LEU A 46 6.48 -7.60 -5.09
CA LEU A 46 7.08 -8.73 -5.81
C LEU A 46 6.05 -9.32 -6.75
N ASN A 47 6.47 -9.60 -7.98
CA ASN A 47 5.64 -10.30 -8.95
C ASN A 47 5.72 -11.81 -8.68
N GLN A 48 4.58 -12.46 -8.49
CA GLN A 48 4.53 -13.88 -8.18
C GLN A 48 5.19 -14.75 -9.26
N LYS A 49 5.18 -14.33 -10.50
CA LYS A 49 5.83 -15.06 -11.60
C LYS A 49 7.35 -15.16 -11.45
N GLU A 50 7.94 -14.24 -10.73
CA GLU A 50 9.39 -14.15 -10.54
C GLU A 50 9.85 -14.68 -9.19
N ILE A 51 8.91 -15.15 -8.36
CA ILE A 51 9.21 -15.57 -7.01
C ILE A 51 9.59 -17.05 -6.97
N ASP A 52 10.76 -17.35 -6.39
CA ASP A 52 11.07 -18.65 -5.83
C ASP A 52 11.37 -18.47 -4.33
N GLU A 53 11.63 -19.57 -3.64
CA GLU A 53 11.94 -19.55 -2.20
C GLU A 53 13.11 -18.63 -1.87
N LYS A 54 14.14 -18.66 -2.69
CA LYS A 54 15.34 -17.87 -2.45
C LYS A 54 15.08 -16.39 -2.61
N ILE A 55 14.37 -16.00 -3.67
CA ILE A 55 14.04 -14.60 -3.94
C ILE A 55 13.16 -14.04 -2.80
N LEU A 56 12.18 -14.80 -2.36
CA LEU A 56 11.31 -14.40 -1.26
C LEU A 56 12.10 -14.23 0.03
N LEU A 57 12.95 -15.21 0.36
CA LEU A 57 13.75 -15.16 1.57
C LEU A 57 14.73 -13.98 1.56
N ASP A 58 15.42 -13.76 0.45
CA ASP A 58 16.33 -12.62 0.30
C ASP A 58 15.60 -11.29 0.48
N LYS A 59 14.39 -11.18 -0.07
CA LYS A 59 13.58 -9.97 0.08
C LYS A 59 13.16 -9.74 1.52
N LEU A 60 12.74 -10.79 2.22
CA LEU A 60 12.36 -10.70 3.63
C LEU A 60 13.53 -10.30 4.50
N ILE A 61 14.73 -10.87 4.24
CA ILE A 61 15.94 -10.50 4.96
C ILE A 61 16.28 -9.04 4.73
N ASN A 62 16.22 -8.57 3.49
CA ASN A 62 16.47 -7.17 3.17
C ASN A 62 15.51 -6.23 3.89
N ILE A 63 14.24 -6.60 3.97
CA ILE A 63 13.23 -5.79 4.68
C ILE A 63 13.57 -5.72 6.18
N ILE A 64 13.91 -6.85 6.78
CA ILE A 64 14.24 -6.94 8.21
C ILE A 64 15.51 -6.16 8.53
N ASP A 65 16.52 -6.24 7.66
CA ASP A 65 17.83 -5.61 7.90
C ASP A 65 17.83 -4.11 7.58
N ASN A 66 16.82 -3.61 6.89
CA ASN A 66 16.78 -2.20 6.49
C ASN A 66 15.67 -1.44 7.23
N LYS A 67 15.93 -1.14 8.48
CA LYS A 67 15.00 -0.41 9.35
C LYS A 67 14.69 0.99 8.82
N GLU A 68 15.67 1.65 8.23
CA GLU A 68 15.48 3.00 7.70
C GLU A 68 14.46 3.03 6.57
N GLU A 69 14.52 2.05 5.68
CA GLU A 69 13.55 1.91 4.59
C GLU A 69 12.15 1.63 5.13
N TYR A 70 12.03 0.76 6.15
CA TYR A 70 10.77 0.49 6.80
C TYR A 70 10.17 1.74 7.41
N LEU A 71 10.96 2.53 8.12
CA LEU A 71 10.49 3.77 8.75
C LEU A 71 10.11 4.82 7.71
N ALA A 72 10.83 4.89 6.59
CA ALA A 72 10.48 5.79 5.49
C ALA A 72 9.12 5.43 4.88
N LYS A 73 8.87 4.14 4.67
CA LYS A 73 7.59 3.68 4.14
C LYS A 73 6.44 3.93 5.12
N LYS A 74 6.69 3.73 6.40
CA LYS A 74 5.71 4.03 7.45
C LYS A 74 5.36 5.52 7.47
N LYS A 75 6.33 6.39 7.32
CA LYS A 75 6.11 7.83 7.22
C LYS A 75 5.27 8.18 5.99
N ASN A 76 5.57 7.56 4.85
CA ASN A 76 4.81 7.78 3.62
C ASN A 76 3.34 7.37 3.79
N MET A 77 3.08 6.27 4.48
CA MET A 77 1.71 5.84 4.81
C MET A 77 0.99 6.88 5.66
N LYS A 78 1.67 7.38 6.67
CA LYS A 78 1.12 8.37 7.59
C LYS A 78 0.74 9.65 6.85
N ASP A 79 1.62 10.14 5.97
CA ASP A 79 1.39 11.33 5.18
C ASP A 79 0.20 11.13 4.21
N PHE A 80 0.13 9.96 3.58
CA PHE A 80 -0.97 9.61 2.69
C PHE A 80 -2.32 9.58 3.43
N ASN A 81 -2.36 8.95 4.59
CA ASN A 81 -3.57 8.87 5.41
C ASN A 81 -4.01 10.24 5.90
N TYR A 82 -3.07 11.08 6.26
CA TYR A 82 -3.34 12.45 6.70
C TYR A 82 -4.00 13.26 5.57
N GLU A 83 -3.43 13.23 4.38
CA GLU A 83 -3.97 13.94 3.21
C GLU A 83 -5.37 13.43 2.85
N ASN A 84 -5.57 12.13 2.84
CA ASN A 84 -6.87 11.53 2.55
C ASN A 84 -7.94 11.96 3.56
N THR A 85 -7.58 11.97 4.83
CA THR A 85 -8.49 12.38 5.89
C THR A 85 -8.94 13.83 5.70
N TRP A 86 -8.01 14.71 5.42
CA TRP A 86 -8.32 16.13 5.22
C TRP A 86 -9.13 16.36 3.94
N ASN A 87 -8.83 15.66 2.86
CA ASN A 87 -9.61 15.74 1.62
C ASN A 87 -11.06 15.29 1.85
N ASN A 88 -11.26 14.21 2.59
CA ASN A 88 -12.60 13.72 2.91
C ASN A 88 -13.36 14.69 3.79
N ILE A 89 -12.73 15.29 4.77
CA ILE A 89 -13.34 16.30 5.64
C ILE A 89 -13.72 17.53 4.82
N ASN A 90 -12.84 18.01 3.97
CA ASN A 90 -13.12 19.17 3.12
C ASN A 90 -14.29 18.92 2.19
N GLN A 91 -14.38 17.75 1.58
CA GLN A 91 -15.51 17.40 0.72
C GLN A 91 -16.83 17.37 1.48
N LYS A 92 -16.84 16.86 2.70
CA LYS A 92 -18.03 16.85 3.55
C LYS A 92 -18.47 18.24 3.93
N ILE A 93 -17.54 19.12 4.24
CA ILE A 93 -17.85 20.53 4.57
C ILE A 93 -18.44 21.23 3.36
N ILE A 94 -17.86 21.06 2.18
CA ILE A 94 -18.37 21.65 0.94
C ILE A 94 -19.78 21.14 0.63
N SER A 95 -20.01 19.83 0.81
CA SER A 95 -21.31 19.22 0.59
C SER A 95 -22.39 19.84 1.49
N VAL A 96 -22.09 20.03 2.76
CA VAL A 96 -23.01 20.66 3.72
C VAL A 96 -23.32 22.10 3.33
N ILE A 97 -22.32 22.87 2.91
CA ILE A 97 -22.51 24.25 2.45
C ILE A 97 -23.40 24.30 1.20
N ASN A 98 -23.22 23.39 0.28
CA ASN A 98 -23.97 23.35 -0.98
C ASN A 98 -25.42 22.86 -0.82
N GLU A 99 -25.73 22.14 0.24
CA GLU A 99 -27.08 21.68 0.54
C GLU A 99 -28.01 22.81 1.08
N ASN A 100 -27.44 23.89 1.49
CA ASN A 100 -28.17 25.04 1.99
C ASN A 100 -28.33 26.10 0.93
#